data_006f7da1c5e89fede043ba1ee220964f
#
_entry.id   006f7da1c5e89fede043ba1ee220964f
#
_cell.length_a   1.000
_cell.length_b   1.000
_cell.length_c   1.000
_cell.angle_alpha   90.00
_cell.angle_beta   90.00
_cell.angle_gamma   90.00
#
_symmetry.space_group_name_H-M   'P 1'
#
loop_
_entity.id
_entity.type
_entity.pdbx_description
1 polymer ?
#
loop_
_entity_poly.entity_id
_entity_poly.type
_entity_poly.pdbx_seq_one_letter_code
_entity_poly.pdbx_strand_id
1 'polypeptide(L)'
;MTAACTLLLCAPAVAADLLMARVNRLFPEAMTLLQSSISSRGYTITRLQQVNENLERRAFKSDMYRVVYFGKHEEVRQATARNPELIPFLPLNITIFAEEDQTILVASHPQMLQEFFPDPELKPLLERWEKDMLEILDEMRETD
;
A
#
# COMPACT_ATOMS: atom_id res chain seq x y z
N MET A 1 -2.41 51.59 -23.18
CA MET A 1 -1.46 50.68 -22.48
C MET A 1 -2.29 49.77 -21.59
N THR A 2 -2.60 48.57 -22.06
CA THR A 2 -3.37 47.56 -21.35
C THR A 2 -2.41 46.51 -20.82
N ALA A 3 -2.22 46.49 -19.49
CA ALA A 3 -1.41 45.49 -18.82
C ALA A 3 -2.20 44.18 -18.68
N ALA A 4 -1.81 43.14 -19.41
CA ALA A 4 -2.33 41.79 -19.25
C ALA A 4 -1.70 41.16 -18.03
N CYS A 5 -2.48 41.00 -16.97
CA CYS A 5 -2.08 40.27 -15.76
C CYS A 5 -2.28 38.77 -16.02
N THR A 6 -1.18 38.07 -16.30
CA THR A 6 -1.19 36.60 -16.46
C THR A 6 -1.24 35.97 -15.07
N LEU A 7 -2.42 35.46 -14.66
CA LEU A 7 -2.55 34.60 -13.47
C LEU A 7 -1.90 33.28 -13.77
N LEU A 8 -0.74 33.03 -13.19
CA LEU A 8 -0.20 31.66 -13.06
C LEU A 8 -1.09 30.92 -12.07
N LEU A 9 -1.94 30.03 -12.58
CA LEU A 9 -2.58 28.98 -11.76
C LEU A 9 -1.49 27.99 -11.35
N CYS A 10 -0.98 28.16 -10.14
CA CYS A 10 -0.19 27.14 -9.47
C CYS A 10 -1.16 26.03 -9.04
N ALA A 11 -1.28 24.97 -9.86
CA ALA A 11 -1.99 23.78 -9.43
C ALA A 11 -1.20 23.16 -8.26
N PRO A 12 -1.83 22.84 -7.11
CA PRO A 12 -1.16 22.12 -6.07
C PRO A 12 -0.76 20.74 -6.63
N ALA A 13 0.54 20.48 -6.69
CA ALA A 13 1.02 19.13 -6.87
C ALA A 13 0.62 18.33 -5.61
N VAL A 14 -0.51 17.63 -5.67
CA VAL A 14 -0.84 16.62 -4.69
C VAL A 14 0.13 15.48 -4.97
N ALA A 15 1.24 15.46 -4.25
CA ALA A 15 2.04 14.26 -4.13
C ALA A 15 1.14 13.22 -3.48
N ALA A 16 0.68 12.24 -4.27
CA ALA A 16 -0.05 11.11 -3.75
C ALA A 16 0.98 10.20 -3.05
N ASP A 17 1.24 10.47 -1.78
CA ASP A 17 2.19 9.71 -0.97
C ASP A 17 1.66 8.30 -0.63
N LEU A 18 0.42 8.00 -0.96
CA LEU A 18 -0.26 6.74 -0.66
C LEU A 18 -0.98 6.18 -1.87
N LEU A 19 -0.90 4.87 -2.02
CA LEU A 19 -1.77 4.09 -2.88
C LEU A 19 -3.07 3.81 -2.12
N MET A 20 -4.22 4.07 -2.74
CA MET A 20 -5.51 3.89 -2.08
C MET A 20 -6.53 3.28 -3.04
N ALA A 21 -7.35 2.36 -2.52
CA ALA A 21 -8.55 1.87 -3.19
C ALA A 21 -9.74 1.92 -2.24
N ARG A 22 -10.89 2.34 -2.77
CA ARG A 22 -12.18 2.27 -2.10
C ARG A 22 -13.05 1.29 -2.90
N VAL A 23 -13.61 0.28 -2.24
CA VAL A 23 -14.36 -0.78 -2.89
C VAL A 23 -15.73 -0.96 -2.23
N ASN A 24 -16.77 -1.21 -3.03
CA ASN A 24 -18.15 -1.43 -2.58
C ASN A 24 -18.35 -2.89 -2.17
N ARG A 25 -17.52 -3.35 -1.25
CA ARG A 25 -17.47 -4.73 -0.79
C ARG A 25 -17.39 -4.75 0.71
N LEU A 26 -18.08 -5.68 1.34
CA LEU A 26 -17.97 -5.89 2.77
C LEU A 26 -16.58 -6.39 3.15
N PHE A 27 -16.12 -5.99 4.32
CA PHE A 27 -14.77 -6.27 4.80
C PHE A 27 -14.35 -7.75 4.71
N PRO A 28 -15.16 -8.77 5.11
CA PRO A 28 -14.74 -10.17 5.01
C PRO A 28 -14.49 -10.63 3.56
N GLU A 29 -15.32 -10.17 2.64
CA GLU A 29 -15.17 -10.48 1.20
C GLU A 29 -13.94 -9.81 0.62
N ALA A 30 -13.76 -8.52 0.92
CA ALA A 30 -12.58 -7.77 0.51
C ALA A 30 -11.29 -8.38 1.04
N MET A 31 -11.27 -8.84 2.30
CA MET A 31 -10.12 -9.54 2.89
C MET A 31 -9.79 -10.83 2.14
N THR A 32 -10.79 -11.63 1.79
CA THR A 32 -10.59 -12.88 1.04
C THR A 32 -10.02 -12.60 -0.34
N LEU A 33 -10.57 -11.62 -1.04
CA LEU A 33 -10.11 -11.20 -2.37
C LEU A 33 -8.67 -10.66 -2.31
N LEU A 34 -8.36 -9.80 -1.33
CA LEU A 34 -7.02 -9.23 -1.16
C LEU A 34 -5.98 -10.34 -0.95
N GLN A 35 -6.24 -11.30 -0.08
CA GLN A 35 -5.32 -12.41 0.16
C GLN A 35 -5.12 -13.27 -1.09
N SER A 36 -6.19 -13.53 -1.84
CA SER A 36 -6.12 -14.26 -3.10
C SER A 36 -5.32 -13.50 -4.15
N SER A 37 -5.54 -12.20 -4.29
CA SER A 37 -4.84 -11.33 -5.25
C SER A 37 -3.34 -11.25 -4.95
N ILE A 38 -2.95 -11.14 -3.68
CA ILE A 38 -1.55 -11.17 -3.23
C ILE A 38 -0.91 -12.51 -3.56
N SER A 39 -1.57 -13.61 -3.19
CA SER A 39 -1.02 -14.96 -3.37
C SER A 39 -0.89 -15.37 -4.84
N SER A 40 -1.84 -14.96 -5.70
CA SER A 40 -1.80 -15.25 -7.14
C SER A 40 -0.62 -14.63 -7.87
N ARG A 41 -0.03 -13.57 -7.29
CA ARG A 41 1.19 -12.91 -7.81
C ARG A 41 2.48 -13.49 -7.23
N GLY A 42 2.40 -14.61 -6.54
CA GLY A 42 3.55 -15.33 -5.98
C GLY A 42 4.10 -14.74 -4.69
N TYR A 43 3.37 -13.82 -4.04
CA TYR A 43 3.72 -13.33 -2.71
C TYR A 43 3.23 -14.29 -1.63
N THR A 44 3.97 -14.35 -0.54
CA THR A 44 3.58 -15.04 0.67
C THR A 44 3.10 -14.03 1.71
N ILE A 45 1.91 -14.23 2.25
CA ILE A 45 1.41 -13.45 3.38
C ILE A 45 2.14 -13.93 4.63
N THR A 46 2.90 -13.04 5.24
CA THR A 46 3.76 -13.36 6.39
C THR A 46 3.08 -13.09 7.72
N ARG A 47 2.17 -12.10 7.75
CA ARG A 47 1.43 -11.72 8.95
C ARG A 47 0.14 -11.00 8.60
N LEU A 48 -0.91 -11.31 9.38
CA LEU A 48 -2.16 -10.54 9.45
C LEU A 48 -2.21 -9.89 10.84
N GLN A 49 -2.03 -8.59 10.91
CA GLN A 49 -2.07 -7.87 12.18
C GLN A 49 -3.45 -7.28 12.41
N GLN A 50 -4.07 -7.67 13.52
CA GLN A 50 -5.21 -6.96 14.08
C GLN A 50 -4.72 -5.75 14.86
N VAL A 51 -5.30 -4.59 14.59
CA VAL A 51 -4.92 -3.35 15.28
C VAL A 51 -5.80 -3.11 16.52
N ASN A 52 -6.80 -3.95 16.72
CA ASN A 52 -7.94 -3.75 17.61
C ASN A 52 -7.65 -3.87 19.10
N GLU A 53 -6.81 -4.83 19.53
CA GLU A 53 -6.72 -5.22 20.95
C GLU A 53 -6.33 -4.06 21.88
N ASN A 54 -5.56 -3.10 21.38
CA ASN A 54 -5.15 -1.94 22.15
C ASN A 54 -6.03 -0.70 21.96
N LEU A 55 -6.80 -0.63 20.87
CA LEU A 55 -7.68 0.48 20.54
C LEU A 55 -9.08 0.30 21.13
N GLU A 56 -9.56 -0.93 21.27
CA GLU A 56 -10.83 -1.24 21.94
C GLU A 56 -10.85 -0.79 23.39
N ARG A 57 -9.72 -0.87 24.10
CA ARG A 57 -9.57 -0.32 25.44
C ARG A 57 -9.75 1.19 25.51
N ARG A 58 -9.72 1.89 24.37
CA ARG A 58 -9.88 3.35 24.24
C ARG A 58 -11.18 3.75 23.56
N ALA A 59 -12.19 2.86 23.50
CA ALA A 59 -13.50 3.09 22.91
C ALA A 59 -13.52 3.32 21.38
N PHE A 60 -12.49 2.91 20.64
CA PHE A 60 -12.54 2.88 19.18
C PHE A 60 -13.12 1.54 18.70
N LYS A 61 -14.22 1.59 17.96
CA LYS A 61 -14.79 0.41 17.26
C LYS A 61 -13.94 0.12 16.03
N SER A 62 -13.04 -0.88 16.10
CA SER A 62 -12.15 -1.22 15.00
C SER A 62 -12.06 -2.73 14.74
N ASP A 63 -13.17 -3.45 14.86
CA ASP A 63 -13.24 -4.89 14.62
C ASP A 63 -12.84 -5.28 13.21
N MET A 64 -12.90 -4.33 12.27
CA MET A 64 -12.64 -4.51 10.85
C MET A 64 -11.47 -3.66 10.39
N TYR A 65 -10.31 -3.83 11.01
CA TYR A 65 -9.06 -3.18 10.63
C TYR A 65 -7.91 -4.19 10.66
N ARG A 66 -7.22 -4.37 9.55
CA ARG A 66 -6.08 -5.30 9.43
C ARG A 66 -4.93 -4.66 8.68
N VAL A 67 -3.72 -5.07 9.03
CA VAL A 67 -2.53 -4.85 8.20
C VAL A 67 -2.08 -6.20 7.66
N VAL A 68 -2.04 -6.33 6.34
CA VAL A 68 -1.63 -7.54 5.64
C VAL A 68 -0.19 -7.35 5.20
N TYR A 69 0.73 -8.11 5.79
CA TYR A 69 2.16 -8.11 5.44
C TYR A 69 2.47 -9.25 4.48
N PHE A 70 3.18 -8.96 3.42
CA PHE A 70 3.53 -9.93 2.39
C PHE A 70 4.87 -9.63 1.72
N GLY A 71 5.48 -10.66 1.15
CA GLY A 71 6.74 -10.52 0.45
C GLY A 71 7.11 -11.80 -0.31
N LYS A 72 8.10 -11.69 -1.17
CA LYS A 72 8.79 -12.84 -1.76
C LYS A 72 10.10 -12.98 -1.00
N HIS A 73 10.26 -14.06 -0.27
CA HIS A 73 11.37 -14.27 0.67
C HIS A 73 12.74 -13.99 0.07
N GLU A 74 12.99 -14.51 -1.13
CA GLU A 74 14.29 -14.35 -1.79
C GLU A 74 14.56 -12.89 -2.19
N GLU A 75 13.55 -12.17 -2.66
CA GLU A 75 13.68 -10.75 -3.01
C GLU A 75 13.98 -9.88 -1.79
N VAL A 76 13.25 -10.12 -0.70
CA VAL A 76 13.47 -9.42 0.56
C VAL A 76 14.88 -9.70 1.09
N ARG A 77 15.30 -10.96 1.06
CA ARG A 77 16.65 -11.37 1.49
C ARG A 77 17.75 -10.71 0.68
N GLN A 78 17.63 -10.69 -0.63
CA GLN A 78 18.63 -10.06 -1.52
C GLN A 78 18.68 -8.54 -1.33
N ALA A 79 17.52 -7.88 -1.27
CA ALA A 79 17.43 -6.45 -1.09
C ALA A 79 18.04 -6.00 0.25
N THR A 80 17.73 -6.71 1.34
CA THR A 80 18.22 -6.37 2.68
C THR A 80 19.68 -6.77 2.91
N ALA A 81 20.20 -7.77 2.19
CA ALA A 81 21.63 -8.12 2.24
C ALA A 81 22.51 -7.00 1.65
N ARG A 82 22.00 -6.31 0.64
CA ARG A 82 22.71 -5.17 0.01
C ARG A 82 22.43 -3.84 0.72
N ASN A 83 21.23 -3.66 1.19
CA ASN A 83 20.75 -2.44 1.84
C ASN A 83 20.09 -2.82 3.18
N PRO A 84 20.87 -3.09 4.25
CA PRO A 84 20.31 -3.51 5.55
C PRO A 84 19.33 -2.50 6.15
N GLU A 85 19.47 -1.23 5.79
CA GLU A 85 18.61 -0.14 6.24
C GLU A 85 17.17 -0.24 5.68
N LEU A 86 16.93 -1.12 4.70
CA LEU A 86 15.57 -1.43 4.22
C LEU A 86 14.75 -2.25 5.20
N ILE A 87 15.37 -2.95 6.14
CA ILE A 87 14.70 -3.87 7.07
C ILE A 87 13.48 -3.21 7.76
N PRO A 88 13.53 -1.97 8.25
CA PRO A 88 12.37 -1.33 8.88
C PRO A 88 11.17 -1.09 7.96
N PHE A 89 11.38 -1.09 6.64
CA PHE A 89 10.36 -0.82 5.63
C PHE A 89 9.76 -2.08 5.00
N LEU A 90 10.29 -3.25 5.36
CA LEU A 90 9.88 -4.53 4.81
C LEU A 90 9.33 -5.45 5.92
N PRO A 91 8.44 -6.40 5.60
CA PRO A 91 7.87 -6.69 4.29
C PRO A 91 6.88 -5.63 3.81
N LEU A 92 6.46 -5.72 2.53
CA LEU A 92 5.40 -4.89 1.99
C LEU A 92 4.11 -5.10 2.79
N ASN A 93 3.25 -4.10 2.82
CA ASN A 93 1.97 -4.22 3.51
C ASN A 93 0.87 -3.40 2.83
N ILE A 94 -0.35 -3.87 3.00
CA ILE A 94 -1.58 -3.15 2.68
C ILE A 94 -2.43 -3.12 3.93
N THR A 95 -2.85 -1.93 4.33
CA THR A 95 -3.85 -1.73 5.37
C THR A 95 -5.23 -1.80 4.74
N ILE A 96 -6.11 -2.59 5.34
CA ILE A 96 -7.50 -2.75 4.91
C ILE A 96 -8.44 -2.53 6.09
N PHE A 97 -9.47 -1.72 5.90
CA PHE A 97 -10.45 -1.41 6.95
C PHE A 97 -11.83 -1.11 6.39
N ALA A 98 -12.86 -1.35 7.21
CA ALA A 98 -14.23 -1.01 6.87
C ALA A 98 -14.52 0.47 7.17
N GLU A 99 -15.26 1.10 6.28
CA GLU A 99 -15.82 2.44 6.44
C GLU A 99 -17.28 2.41 5.96
N GLU A 100 -18.22 2.41 6.90
CA GLU A 100 -19.65 2.21 6.60
C GLU A 100 -19.90 0.90 5.82
N ASP A 101 -20.48 0.99 4.62
CA ASP A 101 -20.77 -0.14 3.74
C ASP A 101 -19.65 -0.44 2.72
N GLN A 102 -18.51 0.23 2.86
CA GLN A 102 -17.37 0.12 1.96
C GLN A 102 -16.13 -0.39 2.69
N THR A 103 -15.18 -0.86 1.91
CA THR A 103 -13.85 -1.23 2.40
C THR A 103 -12.79 -0.36 1.74
N ILE A 104 -11.85 0.13 2.54
CA ILE A 104 -10.76 0.98 2.13
C ILE A 104 -9.45 0.20 2.23
N LEU A 105 -8.62 0.30 1.19
CA LEU A 105 -7.27 -0.24 1.17
C LEU A 105 -6.28 0.90 1.01
N VAL A 106 -5.21 0.88 1.80
CA VAL A 106 -4.16 1.91 1.78
C VAL A 106 -2.79 1.25 1.85
N ALA A 107 -1.88 1.73 1.02
CA ALA A 107 -0.48 1.31 1.04
C ALA A 107 0.46 2.47 0.71
N SER A 108 1.70 2.40 1.16
CA SER A 108 2.74 3.33 0.74
C SER A 108 3.28 2.94 -0.64
N HIS A 109 3.79 3.92 -1.37
CA HIS A 109 4.48 3.69 -2.65
C HIS A 109 5.85 3.05 -2.42
N PRO A 110 6.13 1.85 -2.91
CA PRO A 110 7.46 1.28 -2.81
C PRO A 110 8.55 2.14 -3.45
N GLN A 111 8.24 2.84 -4.53
CA GLN A 111 9.20 3.74 -5.21
C GLN A 111 9.67 4.91 -4.35
N MET A 112 8.92 5.30 -3.31
CA MET A 112 9.38 6.34 -2.36
C MET A 112 10.71 5.97 -1.69
N LEU A 113 10.98 4.67 -1.53
CA LEU A 113 12.23 4.20 -0.94
C LEU A 113 13.45 4.56 -1.79
N GLN A 114 13.31 4.85 -3.08
CA GLN A 114 14.42 5.30 -3.93
C GLN A 114 15.03 6.63 -3.48
N GLU A 115 14.24 7.49 -2.84
CA GLU A 115 14.72 8.77 -2.32
C GLU A 115 15.71 8.58 -1.15
N PHE A 116 15.52 7.52 -0.38
CA PHE A 116 16.35 7.18 0.78
C PHE A 116 17.46 6.18 0.45
N PHE A 117 17.25 5.35 -0.57
CA PHE A 117 18.15 4.28 -0.99
C PHE A 117 18.47 4.40 -2.48
N PRO A 118 19.44 5.26 -2.86
CA PRO A 118 19.75 5.55 -4.25
C PRO A 118 20.59 4.45 -4.94
N ASP A 119 20.41 3.19 -4.56
CA ASP A 119 21.04 2.04 -5.20
C ASP A 119 20.36 1.76 -6.55
N PRO A 120 21.09 1.89 -7.70
CA PRO A 120 20.51 1.64 -9.02
C PRO A 120 19.98 0.21 -9.22
N GLU A 121 20.52 -0.77 -8.49
CA GLU A 121 20.06 -2.16 -8.58
C GLU A 121 18.76 -2.39 -7.79
N LEU A 122 18.44 -1.53 -6.83
CA LEU A 122 17.20 -1.58 -6.09
C LEU A 122 16.01 -1.04 -6.90
N LYS A 123 16.26 -0.09 -7.79
CA LYS A 123 15.22 0.60 -8.56
C LYS A 123 14.27 -0.34 -9.31
N PRO A 124 14.72 -1.32 -10.12
CA PRO A 124 13.81 -2.23 -10.82
C PRO A 124 12.91 -3.06 -9.89
N LEU A 125 13.42 -3.40 -8.71
CA LEU A 125 12.67 -4.14 -7.69
C LEU A 125 11.55 -3.28 -7.10
N LEU A 126 11.85 -2.03 -6.74
CA LEU A 126 10.86 -1.11 -6.18
C LEU A 126 9.77 -0.75 -7.21
N GLU A 127 10.14 -0.55 -8.47
CA GLU A 127 9.20 -0.31 -9.57
C GLU A 127 8.27 -1.51 -9.79
N ARG A 128 8.79 -2.74 -9.71
CA ARG A 128 7.98 -3.94 -9.84
C ARG A 128 7.06 -4.13 -8.64
N TRP A 129 7.53 -3.93 -7.43
CA TRP A 129 6.69 -4.00 -6.24
C TRP A 129 5.53 -2.99 -6.30
N GLU A 130 5.80 -1.77 -6.75
CA GLU A 130 4.76 -0.76 -6.92
C GLU A 130 3.76 -1.15 -7.99
N LYS A 131 4.22 -1.67 -9.13
CA LYS A 131 3.35 -2.18 -10.19
C LYS A 131 2.44 -3.30 -9.66
N ASP A 132 3.01 -4.28 -8.96
CA ASP A 132 2.25 -5.38 -8.38
C ASP A 132 1.20 -4.88 -7.37
N MET A 133 1.55 -3.90 -6.53
CA MET A 133 0.61 -3.30 -5.57
C MET A 133 -0.52 -2.54 -6.27
N LEU A 134 -0.22 -1.79 -7.32
CA LEU A 134 -1.23 -1.10 -8.14
C LEU A 134 -2.19 -2.11 -8.78
N GLU A 135 -1.67 -3.20 -9.35
CA GLU A 135 -2.48 -4.27 -9.94
C GLU A 135 -3.36 -4.97 -8.91
N ILE A 136 -2.87 -5.19 -7.69
CA ILE A 136 -3.67 -5.72 -6.59
C ILE A 136 -4.84 -4.78 -6.27
N LEU A 137 -4.57 -3.48 -6.13
CA LEU A 137 -5.61 -2.50 -5.82
C LEU A 137 -6.61 -2.33 -6.97
N ASP A 138 -6.17 -2.43 -8.22
CA ASP A 138 -7.05 -2.37 -9.39
C ASP A 138 -7.95 -3.59 -9.46
N GLU A 139 -7.42 -4.80 -9.23
CA GLU A 139 -8.23 -6.02 -9.14
C GLU A 139 -9.30 -5.93 -8.04
N MET A 140 -8.98 -5.30 -6.91
CA MET A 140 -9.95 -5.06 -5.84
C MET A 140 -11.12 -4.17 -6.29
N ARG A 141 -10.87 -3.19 -7.18
CA ARG A 141 -11.89 -2.28 -7.73
C ARG A 141 -12.74 -2.93 -8.83
N GLU A 142 -12.09 -3.71 -9.71
CA GLU A 142 -12.73 -4.29 -10.90
C GLU A 142 -13.73 -5.41 -10.59
N THR A 143 -13.62 -6.01 -9.43
CA THR A 143 -14.46 -7.14 -9.00
C THR A 143 -15.74 -6.68 -8.30
N ASP A 144 -16.08 -5.38 -8.35
CA ASP A 144 -17.31 -4.80 -7.80
C ASP A 144 -18.56 -5.15 -8.62
#